data_3daa5db50fb36e7bf627a119fe69f4d9
#
_entry.id   3daa5db50fb36e7bf627a119fe69f4d9
#
_cell.length_a   1.000
_cell.length_b   1.000
_cell.length_c   1.000
_cell.angle_alpha   90.00
_cell.angle_beta   90.00
_cell.angle_gamma   90.00
#
_symmetry.space_group_name_H-M   'P 1'
#
loop_
_entity.id
_entity.type
_entity.pdbx_description
1 polymer ?
#
loop_
_entity_poly.entity_id
_entity_poly.type
_entity_poly.pdbx_seq_one_letter_code
_entity_poly.pdbx_strand_id
1 'polypeptide(L)'
;GESAGAAQVLTSAEQGDIGMLAYKPRNPTDWELLKNLRSQGIPVVSLFITGRPLWVNRELNASDAFVAIWQPGTEGSGVADVIFKNAEGKVNYDMKGRLSFSWPKHPDQTPLNRGDANYDPLFAYGYGLSYADKNTLGDDLSEDGPKAAEAQDVMEIFNRRPIDPWQLEIIGFQNDVVPMNSNTVKASSLMIQAVDRDVQEDARRVVWNGTGPGQVA
;
A
#
# COMPACT_ATOMS: atom_id res chain seq x y z
N GLY A 1 -2.05 -21.26 -32.24
CA GLY A 1 -2.86 -20.83 -31.10
C GLY A 1 -2.09 -19.77 -30.35
N GLU A 2 -2.52 -18.54 -30.46
CA GLU A 2 -1.94 -17.43 -29.71
C GLU A 2 -2.33 -17.61 -28.24
N SER A 3 -1.36 -17.87 -27.39
CA SER A 3 -1.56 -17.76 -25.95
C SER A 3 -1.63 -16.27 -25.60
N ALA A 4 -2.82 -15.76 -25.37
CA ALA A 4 -2.99 -14.43 -24.79
C ALA A 4 -2.34 -14.44 -23.39
N GLY A 5 -1.24 -13.71 -23.25
CA GLY A 5 -0.62 -13.48 -21.93
C GLY A 5 -1.63 -12.79 -21.03
N ALA A 6 -1.86 -13.34 -19.84
CA ALA A 6 -2.72 -12.70 -18.86
C ALA A 6 -1.97 -11.52 -18.24
N ALA A 7 -2.46 -10.29 -18.45
CA ALA A 7 -2.00 -9.13 -17.73
C ALA A 7 -2.84 -8.98 -16.46
N GLN A 8 -2.21 -8.96 -15.31
CA GLN A 8 -2.87 -8.67 -14.04
C GLN A 8 -2.39 -7.34 -13.47
N VAL A 9 -3.32 -6.51 -13.04
CA VAL A 9 -3.04 -5.27 -12.34
C VAL A 9 -3.02 -5.55 -10.85
N LEU A 10 -1.86 -5.43 -10.22
CA LEU A 10 -1.74 -5.46 -8.76
C LEU A 10 -2.24 -4.13 -8.22
N THR A 11 -3.37 -4.14 -7.55
CA THR A 11 -3.97 -2.93 -6.98
C THR A 11 -3.38 -2.59 -5.61
N SER A 12 -3.40 -1.30 -5.29
CA SER A 12 -2.78 -0.68 -4.11
C SER A 12 -3.00 -1.42 -2.81
N ALA A 13 -1.93 -1.48 -2.01
CA ALA A 13 -2.00 -1.84 -0.61
C ALA A 13 -2.99 -0.96 0.15
N GLU A 14 -3.78 -1.53 1.02
CA GLU A 14 -4.44 -0.77 2.06
C GLU A 14 -3.39 0.02 2.84
N GLN A 15 -3.74 1.23 3.24
CA GLN A 15 -2.91 2.11 4.04
C GLN A 15 -2.78 1.49 5.45
N GLY A 16 -2.01 0.42 5.55
CA GLY A 16 -1.62 -0.18 6.82
C GLY A 16 -0.40 0.55 7.35
N ASP A 17 -0.29 0.57 8.63
CA ASP A 17 0.79 0.99 9.49
C ASP A 17 1.91 1.82 8.83
N ILE A 18 2.00 3.11 9.16
CA ILE A 18 2.94 4.08 8.58
C ILE A 18 4.41 3.63 8.78
N GLY A 19 4.67 2.75 9.75
CA GLY A 19 5.99 2.21 10.07
C GLY A 19 6.41 1.00 9.23
N MET A 20 5.52 0.41 8.42
CA MET A 20 5.82 -0.80 7.68
C MET A 20 5.74 -0.58 6.17
N LEU A 21 6.82 -0.93 5.48
CA LEU A 21 6.91 -0.79 4.02
C LEU A 21 6.49 -2.04 3.25
N ALA A 22 6.06 -3.11 3.93
CA ALA A 22 5.62 -4.34 3.28
C ALA A 22 4.34 -4.11 2.47
N TYR A 23 4.34 -4.57 1.23
CA TYR A 23 3.14 -4.63 0.41
C TYR A 23 2.18 -5.68 0.99
N LYS A 24 0.94 -5.27 1.23
CA LYS A 24 -0.15 -6.18 1.60
C LYS A 24 -1.13 -6.23 0.42
N PRO A 25 -1.16 -7.32 -0.36
CA PRO A 25 -2.08 -7.41 -1.49
C PRO A 25 -3.52 -7.42 -0.99
N ARG A 26 -4.41 -6.76 -1.73
CA ARG A 26 -5.85 -6.77 -1.45
C ARG A 26 -6.42 -8.19 -1.60
N ASN A 27 -5.87 -8.95 -2.53
CA ASN A 27 -6.20 -10.36 -2.71
C ASN A 27 -4.95 -11.21 -2.43
N PRO A 28 -4.93 -12.03 -1.37
CA PRO A 28 -3.77 -12.84 -1.01
C PRO A 28 -3.39 -13.89 -2.07
N THR A 29 -4.29 -14.19 -3.01
CA THR A 29 -4.05 -15.15 -4.10
C THR A 29 -3.28 -14.55 -5.28
N ASP A 30 -3.10 -13.23 -5.34
CA ASP A 30 -2.43 -12.56 -6.46
C ASP A 30 -1.00 -13.06 -6.64
N TRP A 31 -0.24 -13.18 -5.56
CA TRP A 31 1.12 -13.71 -5.59
C TRP A 31 1.19 -15.18 -6.03
N GLU A 32 0.25 -16.00 -5.56
CA GLU A 32 0.16 -17.41 -5.98
C GLU A 32 -0.13 -17.52 -7.48
N LEU A 33 -0.98 -16.63 -8.00
CA LEU A 33 -1.27 -16.57 -9.42
C LEU A 33 -0.03 -16.21 -10.25
N LEU A 34 0.76 -15.21 -9.83
CA LEU A 34 2.01 -14.85 -10.51
C LEU A 34 2.98 -16.04 -10.57
N LYS A 35 3.18 -16.73 -9.44
CA LYS A 35 4.02 -17.94 -9.37
C LYS A 35 3.49 -19.07 -10.26
N ASN A 36 2.19 -19.30 -10.26
CA ASN A 36 1.58 -20.35 -11.08
C ASN A 36 1.77 -20.07 -12.57
N LEU A 37 1.53 -18.85 -13.03
CA LEU A 37 1.73 -18.45 -14.43
C LEU A 37 3.20 -18.64 -14.84
N ARG A 38 4.13 -18.16 -14.02
CA ARG A 38 5.56 -18.28 -14.29
C ARG A 38 6.03 -19.74 -14.33
N SER A 39 5.50 -20.58 -13.43
CA SER A 39 5.82 -22.03 -13.41
C SER A 39 5.35 -22.77 -14.67
N GLN A 40 4.35 -22.23 -15.36
CA GLN A 40 3.87 -22.75 -16.65
C GLN A 40 4.67 -22.20 -17.85
N GLY A 41 5.70 -21.40 -17.62
CA GLY A 41 6.51 -20.76 -18.66
C GLY A 41 5.79 -19.58 -19.35
N ILE A 42 4.74 -19.06 -18.75
CA ILE A 42 4.02 -17.88 -19.24
C ILE A 42 4.76 -16.64 -18.76
N PRO A 43 5.24 -15.74 -19.65
CA PRO A 43 5.89 -14.51 -19.23
C PRO A 43 4.97 -13.63 -18.41
N VAL A 44 5.45 -13.15 -17.26
CA VAL A 44 4.69 -12.34 -16.31
C VAL A 44 5.24 -10.92 -16.29
N VAL A 45 4.40 -9.96 -16.63
CA VAL A 45 4.68 -8.53 -16.47
C VAL A 45 3.77 -7.97 -15.39
N SER A 46 4.33 -7.58 -14.25
CA SER A 46 3.58 -7.00 -13.15
C SER A 46 3.51 -5.48 -13.27
N LEU A 47 2.30 -4.94 -13.27
CA LEU A 47 2.02 -3.51 -13.26
C LEU A 47 1.59 -3.10 -11.85
N PHE A 48 2.46 -2.39 -11.16
CA PHE A 48 2.26 -2.06 -9.77
C PHE A 48 1.68 -0.66 -9.58
N ILE A 49 0.41 -0.59 -9.17
CA ILE A 49 -0.25 0.67 -8.80
C ILE A 49 0.03 0.93 -7.32
N THR A 50 0.69 2.03 -7.04
CA THR A 50 1.03 2.42 -5.67
C THR A 50 1.19 3.94 -5.55
N GLY A 51 0.92 4.48 -4.37
CA GLY A 51 1.20 5.89 -4.04
C GLY A 51 2.58 6.12 -3.42
N ARG A 52 3.33 5.05 -3.12
CA ARG A 52 4.65 5.12 -2.47
C ARG A 52 5.48 3.87 -2.78
N PRO A 53 6.81 3.89 -2.64
CA PRO A 53 7.63 2.69 -2.66
C PRO A 53 7.22 1.74 -1.54
N LEU A 54 7.12 0.45 -1.86
CA LEU A 54 6.79 -0.61 -0.92
C LEU A 54 7.74 -1.79 -1.14
N TRP A 55 7.99 -2.57 -0.11
CA TRP A 55 8.71 -3.81 -0.24
C TRP A 55 7.86 -4.85 -0.99
N VAL A 56 8.32 -5.27 -2.15
CA VAL A 56 7.62 -6.15 -3.10
C VAL A 56 8.54 -7.25 -3.63
N ASN A 57 9.51 -7.70 -2.84
CA ASN A 57 10.50 -8.69 -3.30
C ASN A 57 9.85 -9.98 -3.81
N ARG A 58 8.77 -10.41 -3.17
CA ARG A 58 8.01 -11.60 -3.56
C ARG A 58 7.39 -11.47 -4.96
N GLU A 59 6.84 -10.31 -5.23
CA GLU A 59 6.22 -9.99 -6.52
C GLU A 59 7.30 -9.78 -7.60
N LEU A 60 8.44 -9.18 -7.23
CA LEU A 60 9.60 -9.07 -8.13
C LEU A 60 10.13 -10.44 -8.52
N ASN A 61 10.36 -11.34 -7.56
CA ASN A 61 10.83 -12.71 -7.81
C ASN A 61 9.84 -13.52 -8.67
N ALA A 62 8.55 -13.22 -8.57
CA ALA A 62 7.51 -13.91 -9.33
C ALA A 62 7.22 -13.28 -10.71
N SER A 63 7.98 -12.27 -11.14
CA SER A 63 7.74 -11.53 -12.37
C SER A 63 8.96 -11.57 -13.30
N ASP A 64 8.72 -11.63 -14.60
CA ASP A 64 9.77 -11.47 -15.62
C ASP A 64 10.05 -9.99 -15.90
N ALA A 65 9.06 -9.13 -15.67
CA ALA A 65 9.21 -7.68 -15.66
C ALA A 65 8.29 -7.07 -14.60
N PHE A 66 8.74 -5.98 -14.00
CA PHE A 66 7.99 -5.26 -12.96
C PHE A 66 8.01 -3.76 -13.25
N VAL A 67 6.84 -3.14 -13.34
CA VAL A 67 6.67 -1.72 -13.69
C VAL A 67 5.87 -1.01 -12.63
N ALA A 68 6.49 -0.09 -11.92
CA ALA A 68 5.79 0.82 -11.02
C ALA A 68 5.09 1.89 -11.86
N ILE A 69 3.77 1.79 -11.98
CA ILE A 69 2.95 2.71 -12.79
C ILE A 69 2.31 3.82 -11.95
N TRP A 70 2.59 3.86 -10.66
CA TRP A 70 2.06 4.81 -9.69
C TRP A 70 0.53 4.86 -9.72
N GLN A 71 -0.05 6.03 -9.82
CA GLN A 71 -1.50 6.26 -9.87
C GLN A 71 -1.83 6.98 -11.19
N PRO A 72 -1.94 6.26 -12.30
CA PRO A 72 -2.10 6.88 -13.64
C PRO A 72 -3.46 7.58 -13.82
N GLY A 73 -4.46 7.31 -12.97
CA GLY A 73 -5.78 7.94 -13.07
C GLY A 73 -6.41 7.71 -14.44
N THR A 74 -6.76 8.81 -15.13
CA THR A 74 -7.35 8.79 -16.48
C THR A 74 -6.35 8.45 -17.59
N GLU A 75 -5.04 8.46 -17.29
CA GLU A 75 -3.96 8.26 -18.25
C GLU A 75 -3.54 6.78 -18.40
N GLY A 76 -4.45 5.86 -18.12
CA GLY A 76 -4.20 4.42 -18.24
C GLY A 76 -3.75 3.97 -19.63
N SER A 77 -4.17 4.66 -20.69
CA SER A 77 -3.71 4.40 -22.06
C SER A 77 -2.20 4.59 -22.23
N GLY A 78 -1.61 5.58 -21.54
CA GLY A 78 -0.17 5.81 -21.57
C GLY A 78 0.66 4.64 -21.01
N VAL A 79 0.08 3.86 -20.09
CA VAL A 79 0.69 2.61 -19.60
C VAL A 79 0.77 1.59 -20.74
N ALA A 80 -0.29 1.43 -21.51
CA ALA A 80 -0.31 0.52 -22.65
C ALA A 80 0.71 0.98 -23.74
N ASP A 81 0.83 2.27 -23.97
CA ASP A 81 1.74 2.83 -24.96
C ASP A 81 3.22 2.52 -24.70
N VAL A 82 3.62 2.38 -23.43
CA VAL A 82 5.00 2.03 -23.06
C VAL A 82 5.23 0.53 -22.95
N ILE A 83 4.18 -0.29 -22.80
CA ILE A 83 4.31 -1.75 -22.60
C ILE A 83 4.18 -2.49 -23.92
N PHE A 84 3.27 -2.07 -24.78
CA PHE A 84 2.99 -2.76 -26.04
C PHE A 84 3.79 -2.15 -27.20
N LYS A 85 4.16 -3.02 -28.14
CA LYS A 85 4.73 -2.59 -29.41
C LYS A 85 3.65 -1.94 -30.26
N ASN A 86 4.08 -1.06 -31.15
CA ASN A 86 3.23 -0.47 -32.18
C ASN A 86 2.83 -1.50 -33.25
N ALA A 87 2.02 -1.07 -34.22
CA ALA A 87 1.54 -1.93 -35.31
C ALA A 87 2.67 -2.53 -36.16
N GLU A 88 3.83 -1.87 -36.22
CA GLU A 88 5.03 -2.33 -36.94
C GLU A 88 5.91 -3.26 -36.09
N GLY A 89 5.48 -3.63 -34.89
CA GLY A 89 6.21 -4.50 -33.98
C GLY A 89 7.41 -3.86 -33.29
N LYS A 90 7.51 -2.53 -33.32
CA LYS A 90 8.59 -1.75 -32.69
C LYS A 90 8.13 -1.19 -31.35
N VAL A 91 9.11 -0.85 -30.50
CA VAL A 91 8.83 -0.10 -29.26
C VAL A 91 8.09 1.19 -29.63
N ASN A 92 6.90 1.38 -29.06
CA ASN A 92 6.08 2.55 -29.30
C ASN A 92 6.66 3.76 -28.55
N TYR A 93 6.78 3.64 -27.22
CA TYR A 93 7.46 4.61 -26.38
C TYR A 93 8.40 3.90 -25.43
N ASP A 94 9.57 4.50 -25.22
CA ASP A 94 10.56 3.96 -24.30
C ASP A 94 10.26 4.32 -22.84
N MET A 95 10.68 3.46 -21.92
CA MET A 95 10.64 3.71 -20.49
C MET A 95 11.68 4.78 -20.13
N LYS A 96 11.23 5.95 -19.65
CA LYS A 96 12.10 7.09 -19.26
C LYS A 96 11.96 7.45 -17.79
N GLY A 97 11.00 6.84 -17.09
CA GLY A 97 10.75 7.10 -15.69
C GLY A 97 11.95 6.80 -14.80
N ARG A 98 12.13 7.62 -13.78
CA ARG A 98 13.16 7.45 -12.77
C ARG A 98 12.52 7.57 -11.38
N LEU A 99 12.95 6.75 -10.44
CA LEU A 99 12.43 6.80 -9.08
C LEU A 99 12.70 8.16 -8.43
N SER A 100 11.64 8.80 -7.95
CA SER A 100 11.71 10.01 -7.14
C SER A 100 11.96 9.71 -5.66
N PHE A 101 11.98 8.43 -5.29
CA PHE A 101 12.20 7.91 -3.94
C PHE A 101 13.12 6.70 -4.01
N SER A 102 13.80 6.38 -2.93
CA SER A 102 14.52 5.11 -2.79
C SER A 102 13.52 3.97 -2.57
N TRP A 103 13.76 2.82 -3.19
CA TRP A 103 12.91 1.64 -3.03
C TRP A 103 13.45 0.73 -1.93
N PRO A 104 12.65 0.30 -0.96
CA PRO A 104 13.15 -0.47 0.18
C PRO A 104 13.58 -1.88 -0.20
N LYS A 105 14.67 -2.34 0.41
CA LYS A 105 15.21 -3.69 0.30
C LYS A 105 14.58 -4.64 1.31
N HIS A 106 14.17 -4.09 2.45
CA HIS A 106 13.52 -4.80 3.55
C HIS A 106 12.23 -4.09 3.98
N PRO A 107 11.25 -4.82 4.51
CA PRO A 107 9.94 -4.26 4.85
C PRO A 107 9.98 -3.31 6.07
N ASP A 108 10.98 -3.40 6.90
CA ASP A 108 11.22 -2.59 8.10
C ASP A 108 12.24 -1.46 7.87
N GLN A 109 12.63 -1.21 6.63
CA GLN A 109 13.65 -0.24 6.25
C GLN A 109 13.08 1.20 6.21
N THR A 110 12.78 1.73 7.38
CA THR A 110 12.29 3.11 7.54
C THR A 110 12.97 3.77 8.74
N PRO A 111 13.52 5.02 8.63
CA PRO A 111 13.60 5.82 7.41
C PRO A 111 14.60 5.27 6.38
N LEU A 112 14.42 5.66 5.11
CA LEU A 112 15.32 5.32 4.00
C LEU A 112 15.57 6.58 3.15
N ASN A 113 16.47 7.44 3.57
CA ASN A 113 16.76 8.69 2.90
C ASN A 113 18.16 8.68 2.31
N ARG A 114 18.29 9.28 1.12
CA ARG A 114 19.58 9.50 0.49
C ARG A 114 20.45 10.39 1.40
N GLY A 115 21.61 9.87 1.80
CA GLY A 115 22.53 10.53 2.71
C GLY A 115 22.50 9.99 4.14
N ASP A 116 21.58 9.10 4.49
CA ASP A 116 21.60 8.38 5.76
C ASP A 116 22.84 7.46 5.83
N ALA A 117 23.41 7.30 7.03
CA ALA A 117 24.62 6.50 7.24
C ALA A 117 24.45 5.02 6.81
N ASN A 118 23.22 4.49 6.92
CA ASN A 118 22.88 3.11 6.58
C ASN A 118 22.04 3.02 5.30
N TYR A 119 22.30 3.89 4.32
CA TYR A 119 21.57 3.91 3.06
C TYR A 119 21.89 2.70 2.19
N ASP A 120 21.02 1.70 2.21
CA ASP A 120 21.14 0.45 1.42
C ASP A 120 19.77 0.09 0.80
N PRO A 121 19.26 0.85 -0.16
CA PRO A 121 17.99 0.56 -0.83
C PRO A 121 18.11 -0.61 -1.80
N LEU A 122 16.97 -1.25 -2.14
CA LEU A 122 16.92 -2.18 -3.27
C LEU A 122 17.19 -1.43 -4.58
N PHE A 123 16.48 -0.30 -4.78
CA PHE A 123 16.75 0.61 -5.87
C PHE A 123 16.96 2.02 -5.33
N ALA A 124 18.07 2.62 -5.72
CA ALA A 124 18.41 3.97 -5.28
C ALA A 124 17.50 5.03 -5.93
N TYR A 125 17.44 6.20 -5.33
CA TYR A 125 16.87 7.39 -5.95
C TYR A 125 17.43 7.59 -7.37
N GLY A 126 16.57 7.84 -8.33
CA GLY A 126 16.95 8.03 -9.74
C GLY A 126 17.08 6.73 -10.53
N TYR A 127 16.90 5.57 -9.91
CA TYR A 127 16.89 4.30 -10.62
C TYR A 127 15.72 4.22 -11.62
N GLY A 128 15.93 3.56 -12.72
CA GLY A 128 14.95 3.23 -13.75
C GLY A 128 15.65 2.64 -14.96
N LEU A 129 14.95 1.75 -15.66
CA LEU A 129 15.44 1.07 -16.85
C LEU A 129 14.73 1.60 -18.08
N SER A 130 15.40 1.58 -19.21
CA SER A 130 14.85 1.72 -20.55
C SER A 130 14.85 0.36 -21.26
N TYR A 131 14.25 0.28 -22.44
CA TYR A 131 14.31 -0.95 -23.24
C TYR A 131 15.71 -1.27 -23.78
N ALA A 132 16.63 -0.31 -23.76
CA ALA A 132 18.03 -0.54 -24.14
C ALA A 132 18.87 -1.11 -22.98
N ASP A 133 18.41 -0.96 -21.75
CA ASP A 133 19.14 -1.41 -20.58
C ASP A 133 18.99 -2.93 -20.40
N LYS A 134 20.05 -3.56 -19.94
CA LYS A 134 19.99 -4.96 -19.50
C LYS A 134 19.75 -5.01 -18.01
N ASN A 135 18.62 -5.57 -17.60
CA ASN A 135 18.38 -5.84 -16.20
C ASN A 135 19.29 -6.98 -15.72
N THR A 136 19.89 -6.78 -14.56
CA THR A 136 20.73 -7.80 -13.88
C THR A 136 20.14 -8.18 -12.52
N LEU A 137 18.93 -7.76 -12.21
CA LEU A 137 18.26 -8.17 -10.97
C LEU A 137 17.94 -9.67 -11.06
N GLY A 138 18.42 -10.43 -10.09
CA GLY A 138 18.03 -11.84 -9.94
C GLY A 138 16.59 -11.99 -9.45
N ASP A 139 16.12 -13.22 -9.43
CA ASP A 139 14.81 -13.61 -8.87
C ASP A 139 14.95 -14.35 -7.53
N ASP A 140 16.04 -14.06 -6.82
CA ASP A 140 16.43 -14.62 -5.53
C ASP A 140 16.45 -13.56 -4.41
N LEU A 141 15.66 -12.50 -4.55
CA LEU A 141 15.53 -11.48 -3.51
C LEU A 141 14.97 -12.11 -2.23
N SER A 142 15.48 -11.67 -1.06
CA SER A 142 14.96 -12.14 0.23
C SER A 142 13.44 -11.87 0.33
N GLU A 143 12.69 -12.92 0.64
CA GLU A 143 11.25 -12.87 0.88
C GLU A 143 10.92 -12.88 2.38
N ASP A 144 11.94 -12.71 3.22
CA ASP A 144 11.74 -12.60 4.66
C ASP A 144 10.83 -11.41 4.95
N GLY A 145 9.69 -11.70 5.52
CA GLY A 145 8.71 -10.70 5.91
C GLY A 145 9.26 -9.74 6.98
N PRO A 146 8.47 -8.74 7.35
CA PRO A 146 8.85 -7.86 8.45
C PRO A 146 9.17 -8.72 9.67
N LYS A 147 10.29 -8.42 10.32
CA LYS A 147 10.54 -8.99 11.65
C LYS A 147 9.33 -8.68 12.49
N ALA A 148 8.72 -9.70 13.07
CA ALA A 148 7.69 -9.48 14.06
C ALA A 148 8.27 -8.43 15.03
N ALA A 149 7.63 -7.27 15.12
CA ALA A 149 7.97 -6.34 16.19
C ALA A 149 8.02 -7.20 17.45
N GLU A 150 9.14 -7.18 18.18
CA GLU A 150 9.20 -7.82 19.50
C GLU A 150 7.88 -7.46 20.14
N ALA A 151 7.13 -8.48 20.54
CA ALA A 151 5.76 -8.31 21.01
C ALA A 151 5.81 -7.21 22.07
N GLN A 152 5.54 -5.99 21.66
CA GLN A 152 5.34 -4.92 22.61
C GLN A 152 4.12 -5.38 23.38
N ASP A 153 4.21 -5.37 24.71
CA ASP A 153 3.06 -5.60 25.60
C ASP A 153 1.98 -4.51 25.42
N VAL A 154 1.79 -4.09 24.17
CA VAL A 154 0.86 -3.04 23.76
C VAL A 154 -0.15 -3.67 22.81
N MET A 155 -1.38 -3.72 23.26
CA MET A 155 -2.50 -4.09 22.42
C MET A 155 -3.11 -2.84 21.80
N GLU A 156 -3.08 -2.74 20.49
CA GLU A 156 -3.79 -1.67 19.78
C GLU A 156 -5.28 -1.99 19.76
N ILE A 157 -6.06 -1.19 20.49
CA ILE A 157 -7.53 -1.33 20.57
C ILE A 157 -8.26 -0.33 19.68
N PHE A 158 -7.55 0.70 19.21
CA PHE A 158 -8.11 1.78 18.42
C PHE A 158 -7.06 2.37 17.47
N ASN A 159 -7.39 2.36 16.18
CA ASN A 159 -6.62 3.05 15.14
C ASN A 159 -7.60 3.71 14.16
N ARG A 160 -7.92 4.99 14.39
CA ARG A 160 -8.98 5.77 13.72
C ARG A 160 -10.38 5.19 13.93
N ARG A 161 -10.50 3.90 14.08
CA ARG A 161 -11.70 3.13 14.45
C ARG A 161 -11.31 2.03 15.43
N PRO A 162 -12.24 1.50 16.20
CA PRO A 162 -11.99 0.31 17.02
C PRO A 162 -11.55 -0.87 16.15
N ILE A 163 -10.66 -1.70 16.71
CA ILE A 163 -10.21 -2.95 16.11
C ILE A 163 -10.96 -4.09 16.79
N ASP A 164 -11.56 -4.98 16.01
CA ASP A 164 -12.31 -6.12 16.55
C ASP A 164 -11.50 -6.90 17.61
N PRO A 165 -12.10 -7.30 18.74
CA PRO A 165 -13.54 -7.24 19.06
C PRO A 165 -14.03 -5.95 19.75
N TRP A 166 -13.19 -4.91 19.79
CA TRP A 166 -13.48 -3.68 20.49
C TRP A 166 -14.50 -2.81 19.72
N GLN A 167 -15.35 -2.13 20.47
CA GLN A 167 -16.31 -1.16 19.94
C GLN A 167 -16.16 0.14 20.70
N LEU A 168 -16.43 1.24 20.05
CA LEU A 168 -16.46 2.56 20.65
C LEU A 168 -17.92 3.03 20.72
N GLU A 169 -18.36 3.39 21.92
CA GLU A 169 -19.72 3.85 22.17
C GLU A 169 -19.70 5.19 22.88
N ILE A 170 -20.73 5.97 22.69
CA ILE A 170 -21.01 7.16 23.50
C ILE A 170 -22.29 6.93 24.29
N ILE A 171 -22.26 7.33 25.54
CA ILE A 171 -23.39 7.21 26.47
C ILE A 171 -23.80 8.63 26.84
N GLY A 172 -24.97 9.04 26.43
CA GLY A 172 -25.51 10.34 26.73
C GLY A 172 -26.15 10.41 28.14
N PHE A 173 -26.55 11.62 28.52
CA PHE A 173 -27.15 11.91 29.82
C PHE A 173 -28.41 11.07 30.11
N GLN A 174 -29.15 10.68 29.08
CA GLN A 174 -30.36 9.85 29.23
C GLN A 174 -30.07 8.34 29.19
N ASN A 175 -28.82 7.95 29.36
CA ASN A 175 -28.33 6.58 29.16
C ASN A 175 -28.57 6.05 27.72
N ASP A 176 -28.67 6.93 26.77
CA ASP A 176 -28.73 6.61 25.37
C ASP A 176 -27.35 6.18 24.88
N VAL A 177 -27.20 4.88 24.62
CA VAL A 177 -25.95 4.28 24.11
C VAL A 177 -25.98 4.30 22.61
N VAL A 178 -24.97 4.93 22.01
CA VAL A 178 -24.86 5.04 20.54
C VAL A 178 -23.50 4.53 20.09
N PRO A 179 -23.46 3.43 19.30
CA PRO A 179 -22.20 2.93 18.76
C PRO A 179 -21.62 3.89 17.74
N MET A 180 -20.31 4.04 17.75
CA MET A 180 -19.60 4.94 16.87
C MET A 180 -19.30 4.25 15.52
N ASN A 181 -20.31 4.18 14.68
CA ASN A 181 -20.28 3.54 13.36
C ASN A 181 -20.17 4.52 12.18
N SER A 182 -20.00 5.81 12.47
CA SER A 182 -19.87 6.87 11.46
C SER A 182 -18.93 7.99 11.94
N ASN A 183 -18.55 8.88 11.03
CA ASN A 183 -17.65 10.01 11.33
C ASN A 183 -18.24 11.04 12.30
N THR A 184 -19.54 11.04 12.46
CA THR A 184 -20.24 11.91 13.43
C THR A 184 -21.34 11.12 14.11
N VAL A 185 -21.31 11.06 15.44
CA VAL A 185 -22.27 10.37 16.26
C VAL A 185 -22.76 11.31 17.37
N LYS A 186 -24.04 11.25 17.66
CA LYS A 186 -24.70 12.07 18.69
C LYS A 186 -25.44 11.20 19.69
N ALA A 187 -25.24 11.50 20.96
CA ALA A 187 -26.11 11.12 22.07
C ALA A 187 -26.71 12.38 22.71
N SER A 188 -27.58 12.23 23.75
CA SER A 188 -28.30 13.34 24.33
C SER A 188 -27.44 14.51 24.83
N SER A 189 -26.25 14.22 25.40
CA SER A 189 -25.36 15.26 25.94
C SER A 189 -24.01 15.34 25.22
N LEU A 190 -23.71 14.41 24.33
CA LEU A 190 -22.43 14.30 23.67
C LEU A 190 -22.56 14.23 22.15
N MET A 191 -21.58 14.78 21.47
CA MET A 191 -21.34 14.54 20.06
C MET A 191 -19.85 14.23 19.86
N ILE A 192 -19.55 13.19 19.12
CA ILE A 192 -18.19 12.90 18.66
C ILE A 192 -18.15 13.04 17.14
N GLN A 193 -17.11 13.69 16.65
CA GLN A 193 -16.88 13.92 15.24
C GLN A 193 -15.42 13.62 14.89
N ALA A 194 -15.21 12.90 13.78
CA ALA A 194 -13.90 12.78 13.18
C ALA A 194 -13.45 14.13 12.64
N VAL A 195 -12.21 14.52 12.92
CA VAL A 195 -11.62 15.78 12.47
C VAL A 195 -10.17 15.55 12.08
N ASP A 196 -9.68 16.40 11.20
CA ASP A 196 -8.29 16.43 10.82
C ASP A 196 -7.49 17.23 11.87
N ARG A 197 -6.36 16.67 12.28
CA ARG A 197 -5.39 17.36 13.13
C ARG A 197 -4.07 17.48 12.40
N ASP A 198 -3.42 16.35 12.11
CA ASP A 198 -2.17 16.27 11.39
C ASP A 198 -2.36 15.60 10.02
N VAL A 199 -3.24 14.61 9.96
CA VAL A 199 -3.68 13.92 8.73
C VAL A 199 -5.19 13.75 8.74
N GLN A 200 -5.75 13.33 7.60
CA GLN A 200 -7.20 13.18 7.44
C GLN A 200 -7.81 12.25 8.49
N GLU A 201 -8.80 12.74 9.23
CA GLU A 201 -9.60 12.00 10.21
C GLU A 201 -8.80 11.29 11.32
N ASP A 202 -7.64 11.84 11.68
CA ASP A 202 -6.74 11.27 12.69
C ASP A 202 -7.12 11.60 14.13
N ALA A 203 -8.08 12.48 14.33
CA ALA A 203 -8.53 12.92 15.64
C ALA A 203 -10.04 12.83 15.81
N ARG A 204 -10.48 12.89 17.07
CA ARG A 204 -11.89 12.93 17.42
C ARG A 204 -12.17 14.19 18.26
N ARG A 205 -13.11 14.99 17.79
CA ARG A 205 -13.63 16.12 18.56
C ARG A 205 -14.81 15.65 19.38
N VAL A 206 -14.73 15.82 20.69
CA VAL A 206 -15.84 15.59 21.60
C VAL A 206 -16.47 16.93 21.93
N VAL A 207 -17.78 17.03 21.71
CA VAL A 207 -18.58 18.21 22.06
C VAL A 207 -19.59 17.80 23.10
N TRP A 208 -19.56 18.47 24.24
CA TRP A 208 -20.51 18.31 25.32
C TRP A 208 -21.42 19.54 25.39
N ASN A 209 -22.74 19.31 25.47
CA ASN A 209 -23.72 20.39 25.46
C ASN A 209 -24.09 20.96 26.86
N GLY A 210 -23.45 20.46 27.92
CA GLY A 210 -23.62 20.97 29.29
C GLY A 210 -24.94 20.58 30.00
N THR A 211 -25.77 19.75 29.39
CA THR A 211 -27.09 19.39 29.96
C THR A 211 -27.09 18.18 30.90
N GLY A 212 -25.94 17.58 31.14
CA GLY A 212 -25.76 16.40 32.01
C GLY A 212 -24.48 15.66 31.74
N PRO A 213 -24.17 14.60 32.51
CA PRO A 213 -22.99 13.79 32.28
C PRO A 213 -23.08 13.05 30.96
N GLY A 214 -21.92 12.63 30.46
CA GLY A 214 -21.79 11.75 29.31
C GLY A 214 -20.49 10.97 29.38
N GLN A 215 -20.45 9.86 28.73
CA GLN A 215 -19.30 8.94 28.74
C GLN A 215 -18.94 8.51 27.31
N VAL A 216 -17.65 8.32 27.10
CA VAL A 216 -17.09 7.64 25.92
C VAL A 216 -16.53 6.31 26.45
N ALA A 217 -16.97 5.21 25.92
CA ALA A 217 -16.63 3.87 26.37
C ALA A 217 -16.18 2.97 25.21
#